data_e1647611aebbf86ca9d911c964ee219e
#
_entry.id   e1647611aebbf86ca9d911c964ee219e
#
_cell.length_a   1.000
_cell.length_b   1.000
_cell.length_c   1.000
_cell.angle_alpha   90.00
_cell.angle_beta   90.00
_cell.angle_gamma   90.00
#
_symmetry.space_group_name_H-M   'P 1'
#
loop_
_entity.id
_entity.type
_entity.pdbx_description
1 polymer ?
#
loop_
_entity_poly.entity_id
_entity_poly.type
_entity_poly.pdbx_seq_one_letter_code
_entity_poly.pdbx_strand_id
1 'polypeptide(L)'
;MKNHFLYFVLLVFMWTFASSDIRAEFYKYVDEEGNIFYADDLSGVPEKYRNQVTVYREKYDDLSGQEKSQALQREEEHLRQQEELNRQETERLLQAQEIEEAENRKKAEADQQKLLEEAETKVILEGNRLLVPVTFNNNGLEIEVILLLDTGASQIVLNRKVADQLEIITLKTGSAQVAGGARISTQIGKVSYVKVGPIKMEDASVLIIPHEGAPVNYSGLLGMNFLKQVEYSIDYQKRVIRWKRPQRPVAPSQ
;
A
#
# COMPACT_ATOMS: atom_id res chain seq x y z
N MET A 1 -18.97 -17.96 -95.55
CA MET A 1 -18.69 -16.55 -95.31
C MET A 1 -19.82 -15.78 -94.59
N LYS A 2 -20.99 -16.38 -94.28
CA LYS A 2 -22.10 -15.65 -93.62
C LYS A 2 -22.02 -15.62 -92.05
N ASN A 3 -21.30 -16.58 -91.45
CA ASN A 3 -21.30 -16.70 -89.96
C ASN A 3 -20.26 -15.79 -89.24
N HIS A 4 -19.18 -15.40 -89.90
CA HIS A 4 -18.16 -14.56 -89.27
C HIS A 4 -18.59 -13.11 -89.12
N PHE A 5 -19.50 -12.63 -89.96
CA PHE A 5 -20.04 -11.27 -89.87
C PHE A 5 -20.98 -11.13 -88.69
N LEU A 6 -21.76 -12.17 -88.37
CA LEU A 6 -22.66 -12.20 -87.20
C LEU A 6 -21.89 -12.18 -85.89
N TYR A 7 -20.77 -12.90 -85.78
CA TYR A 7 -19.89 -12.90 -84.61
C TYR A 7 -19.17 -11.53 -84.43
N PHE A 8 -18.79 -10.90 -85.51
CA PHE A 8 -18.16 -9.59 -85.45
C PHE A 8 -19.14 -8.49 -84.98
N VAL A 9 -20.39 -8.54 -85.39
CA VAL A 9 -21.44 -7.64 -84.95
C VAL A 9 -21.81 -7.89 -83.46
N LEU A 10 -21.82 -9.15 -83.03
CA LEU A 10 -22.05 -9.53 -81.63
C LEU A 10 -20.90 -9.09 -80.74
N LEU A 11 -19.65 -9.16 -81.21
CA LEU A 11 -18.45 -8.74 -80.46
C LEU A 11 -18.35 -7.21 -80.36
N VAL A 12 -18.76 -6.45 -81.37
CA VAL A 12 -18.83 -4.99 -81.32
C VAL A 12 -19.98 -4.51 -80.45
N PHE A 13 -21.11 -5.25 -80.37
CA PHE A 13 -22.22 -4.94 -79.48
C PHE A 13 -21.92 -5.20 -78.02
N MET A 14 -21.01 -6.14 -77.76
CA MET A 14 -20.56 -6.46 -76.39
C MET A 14 -19.55 -5.42 -75.83
N TRP A 15 -18.92 -4.59 -76.67
CA TRP A 15 -17.94 -3.59 -76.26
C TRP A 15 -18.52 -2.20 -76.04
N THR A 16 -19.82 -2.00 -76.28
CA THR A 16 -20.50 -0.70 -76.04
C THR A 16 -21.23 -0.63 -74.71
N PHE A 17 -21.11 -1.67 -73.86
CA PHE A 17 -21.37 -1.46 -72.44
C PHE A 17 -20.20 -0.71 -71.81
N ALA A 18 -20.00 0.53 -72.25
CA ALA A 18 -19.21 1.49 -71.49
C ALA A 18 -19.82 1.55 -70.06
N SER A 19 -19.05 1.15 -69.10
CA SER A 19 -19.32 1.32 -67.70
C SER A 19 -19.62 2.82 -67.44
N SER A 20 -20.90 3.15 -67.43
CA SER A 20 -21.32 4.41 -66.82
C SER A 20 -21.01 4.30 -65.35
N ASP A 21 -20.04 5.07 -64.85
CA ASP A 21 -19.85 5.27 -63.44
C ASP A 21 -21.16 5.77 -62.83
N ILE A 22 -21.95 4.89 -62.27
CA ILE A 22 -23.16 5.22 -61.52
C ILE A 22 -22.61 5.86 -60.20
N ARG A 23 -22.45 7.18 -60.24
CA ARG A 23 -22.19 7.92 -59.01
C ARG A 23 -23.51 8.03 -58.27
N ALA A 24 -23.64 7.33 -57.18
CA ALA A 24 -24.73 7.50 -56.22
C ALA A 24 -24.45 8.84 -55.48
N GLU A 25 -25.15 9.88 -55.83
CA GLU A 25 -25.10 11.16 -55.11
C GLU A 25 -26.18 11.08 -54.02
N PHE A 26 -25.82 11.16 -52.74
CA PHE A 26 -26.75 11.28 -51.64
C PHE A 26 -27.01 12.75 -51.35
N TYR A 27 -28.27 13.09 -51.21
CA TYR A 27 -28.72 14.43 -50.88
C TYR A 27 -29.08 14.51 -49.41
N LYS A 28 -28.32 15.33 -48.65
CA LYS A 28 -28.54 15.58 -47.27
C LYS A 28 -29.40 16.83 -47.08
N TYR A 29 -30.49 16.74 -46.32
CA TYR A 29 -31.26 17.93 -45.92
C TYR A 29 -31.58 17.84 -44.43
N VAL A 30 -31.95 18.99 -43.84
CA VAL A 30 -32.29 19.12 -42.43
C VAL A 30 -33.74 19.63 -42.36
N ASP A 31 -34.59 19.01 -41.54
CA ASP A 31 -35.95 19.49 -41.33
C ASP A 31 -36.01 20.67 -40.34
N GLU A 32 -37.19 21.18 -40.11
CA GLU A 32 -37.44 22.32 -39.18
C GLU A 32 -37.15 21.97 -37.73
N GLU A 33 -37.09 20.67 -37.40
CA GLU A 33 -36.79 20.14 -36.06
C GLU A 33 -35.31 19.85 -35.86
N GLY A 34 -34.46 20.03 -36.90
CA GLY A 34 -33.05 19.81 -36.85
C GLY A 34 -32.61 18.36 -37.17
N ASN A 35 -33.53 17.48 -37.61
CA ASN A 35 -33.22 16.12 -37.98
C ASN A 35 -32.56 16.07 -39.36
N ILE A 36 -31.55 15.22 -39.51
CA ILE A 36 -30.78 15.05 -40.73
C ILE A 36 -31.35 13.85 -41.52
N PHE A 37 -31.67 14.07 -42.78
CA PHE A 37 -32.15 13.06 -43.71
C PHE A 37 -31.26 12.95 -44.91
N TYR A 38 -31.20 11.75 -45.50
CA TYR A 38 -30.47 11.44 -46.70
C TYR A 38 -31.44 10.85 -47.73
N ALA A 39 -31.31 11.29 -48.99
CA ALA A 39 -32.12 10.79 -50.11
C ALA A 39 -31.20 10.41 -51.26
N ASP A 40 -31.52 9.35 -51.98
CA ASP A 40 -30.72 8.83 -53.10
C ASP A 40 -30.87 9.72 -54.36
N ASP A 41 -31.94 10.51 -54.43
CA ASP A 41 -32.17 11.46 -55.51
C ASP A 41 -32.95 12.69 -55.01
N LEU A 42 -32.98 13.75 -55.82
CA LEU A 42 -33.65 15.00 -55.53
C LEU A 42 -35.18 14.85 -55.44
N SER A 43 -35.77 13.80 -56.07
CA SER A 43 -37.21 13.55 -56.01
C SER A 43 -37.65 13.02 -54.65
N GLY A 44 -36.74 12.33 -53.93
CA GLY A 44 -36.95 11.87 -52.58
C GLY A 44 -36.92 13.00 -51.52
N VAL A 45 -36.43 14.20 -51.91
CA VAL A 45 -36.38 15.32 -50.99
C VAL A 45 -37.71 16.13 -51.10
N PRO A 46 -38.41 16.35 -49.97
CA PRO A 46 -39.61 17.19 -49.96
C PRO A 46 -39.34 18.57 -50.58
N GLU A 47 -40.27 19.07 -51.35
CA GLU A 47 -40.15 20.27 -52.20
C GLU A 47 -39.68 21.50 -51.40
N LYS A 48 -40.15 21.65 -50.15
CA LYS A 48 -39.78 22.74 -49.25
C LYS A 48 -38.28 22.75 -48.85
N TYR A 49 -37.59 21.61 -48.91
CA TYR A 49 -36.21 21.49 -48.53
C TYR A 49 -35.23 21.41 -49.71
N ARG A 50 -35.71 21.31 -50.95
CA ARG A 50 -34.87 21.17 -52.15
C ARG A 50 -33.83 22.29 -52.33
N ASN A 51 -34.14 23.49 -51.87
CA ASN A 51 -33.24 24.63 -51.94
C ASN A 51 -32.19 24.64 -50.84
N GLN A 52 -32.25 23.73 -49.86
CA GLN A 52 -31.30 23.63 -48.73
C GLN A 52 -30.52 22.32 -48.75
N VAL A 53 -30.60 21.59 -49.85
CA VAL A 53 -29.95 20.31 -50.00
C VAL A 53 -28.43 20.51 -50.14
N THR A 54 -27.66 19.71 -49.42
CA THR A 54 -26.25 19.58 -49.60
C THR A 54 -25.95 18.22 -50.20
N VAL A 55 -25.23 18.16 -51.29
CA VAL A 55 -24.74 16.88 -51.85
C VAL A 55 -23.76 16.27 -50.87
N TYR A 56 -24.09 15.14 -50.30
CA TYR A 56 -23.18 14.39 -49.47
C TYR A 56 -22.22 13.59 -50.37
N ARG A 57 -20.95 13.90 -50.29
CA ARG A 57 -19.90 13.15 -50.95
C ARG A 57 -19.12 12.38 -49.91
N GLU A 58 -18.89 11.11 -50.15
CA GLU A 58 -18.00 10.33 -49.31
C GLU A 58 -16.57 10.85 -49.46
N LYS A 59 -15.80 10.68 -48.40
CA LYS A 59 -14.35 10.96 -48.42
C LYS A 59 -13.73 10.16 -49.56
N TYR A 60 -13.13 10.78 -50.55
CA TYR A 60 -12.52 10.14 -51.73
C TYR A 60 -13.43 9.90 -52.95
N ASP A 61 -14.66 10.40 -53.02
CA ASP A 61 -15.51 10.23 -54.20
C ASP A 61 -15.01 11.03 -55.41
N ASP A 62 -14.19 12.06 -55.19
CA ASP A 62 -13.58 12.85 -56.24
C ASP A 62 -12.32 12.20 -56.84
N LEU A 63 -11.85 11.05 -56.30
CA LEU A 63 -10.69 10.33 -56.77
C LEU A 63 -11.06 9.26 -57.80
N SER A 64 -10.14 8.96 -58.70
CA SER A 64 -10.30 7.80 -59.60
C SER A 64 -10.31 6.50 -58.76
N GLY A 65 -10.91 5.42 -59.29
CA GLY A 65 -11.02 4.13 -58.56
C GLY A 65 -9.68 3.62 -58.05
N GLN A 66 -8.59 3.86 -58.76
CA GLN A 66 -7.24 3.45 -58.33
C GLN A 66 -6.68 4.34 -57.21
N GLU A 67 -6.89 5.66 -57.30
CA GLU A 67 -6.49 6.61 -56.28
C GLU A 67 -7.29 6.45 -54.99
N LYS A 68 -8.61 6.18 -55.07
CA LYS A 68 -9.50 5.87 -53.95
C LYS A 68 -9.00 4.62 -53.19
N SER A 69 -8.66 3.54 -53.92
CA SER A 69 -8.11 2.32 -53.32
C SER A 69 -6.80 2.57 -52.58
N GLN A 70 -5.88 3.35 -53.16
CA GLN A 70 -4.61 3.70 -52.52
C GLN A 70 -4.81 4.62 -51.29
N ALA A 71 -5.76 5.54 -51.34
CA ALA A 71 -6.07 6.41 -50.22
C ALA A 71 -6.64 5.62 -49.03
N LEU A 72 -7.56 4.70 -49.29
CA LEU A 72 -8.13 3.82 -48.27
C LEU A 72 -7.07 2.88 -47.65
N GLN A 73 -6.16 2.33 -48.46
CA GLN A 73 -5.07 1.48 -47.93
C GLN A 73 -4.14 2.29 -47.01
N ARG A 74 -3.76 3.51 -47.38
CA ARG A 74 -2.92 4.38 -46.52
C ARG A 74 -3.63 4.76 -45.23
N GLU A 75 -4.93 5.02 -45.27
CA GLU A 75 -5.73 5.32 -44.09
C GLU A 75 -5.80 4.09 -43.15
N GLU A 76 -6.02 2.90 -43.69
CA GLU A 76 -6.04 1.66 -42.94
C GLU A 76 -4.67 1.35 -42.30
N GLU A 77 -3.58 1.51 -43.05
CA GLU A 77 -2.23 1.36 -42.51
C GLU A 77 -1.93 2.36 -41.40
N HIS A 78 -2.34 3.62 -41.56
CA HIS A 78 -2.17 4.64 -40.53
C HIS A 78 -2.97 4.31 -39.27
N LEU A 79 -4.21 3.86 -39.42
CA LEU A 79 -5.04 3.43 -38.28
C LEU A 79 -4.41 2.24 -37.53
N ARG A 80 -3.93 1.24 -38.28
CA ARG A 80 -3.23 0.08 -37.68
C ARG A 80 -1.97 0.49 -36.92
N GLN A 81 -1.18 1.42 -37.46
CA GLN A 81 0.00 1.94 -36.78
C GLN A 81 -0.38 2.68 -35.51
N GLN A 82 -1.44 3.48 -35.55
CA GLN A 82 -1.91 4.24 -34.41
C GLN A 82 -2.46 3.31 -33.29
N GLU A 83 -3.21 2.27 -33.66
CA GLU A 83 -3.67 1.24 -32.72
C GLU A 83 -2.52 0.48 -32.06
N GLU A 84 -1.49 0.13 -32.84
CA GLU A 84 -0.30 -0.54 -32.33
C GLU A 84 0.46 0.33 -31.32
N LEU A 85 0.66 1.62 -31.64
CA LEU A 85 1.28 2.58 -30.74
C LEU A 85 0.49 2.74 -29.43
N ASN A 86 -0.83 2.87 -29.54
CA ASN A 86 -1.70 3.00 -28.37
C ASN A 86 -1.66 1.73 -27.50
N ARG A 87 -1.59 0.55 -28.14
CA ARG A 87 -1.45 -0.72 -27.41
C ARG A 87 -0.12 -0.79 -26.67
N GLN A 88 0.98 -0.46 -27.33
CA GLN A 88 2.31 -0.45 -26.71
C GLN A 88 2.40 0.55 -25.55
N GLU A 89 1.79 1.72 -25.70
CA GLU A 89 1.74 2.73 -24.64
C GLU A 89 0.93 2.21 -23.44
N THR A 90 -0.23 1.60 -23.70
CA THR A 90 -1.06 1.00 -22.65
C THR A 90 -0.32 -0.11 -21.90
N GLU A 91 0.37 -1.00 -22.62
CA GLU A 91 1.17 -2.06 -22.02
C GLU A 91 2.30 -1.50 -21.15
N ARG A 92 3.00 -0.45 -21.61
CA ARG A 92 4.04 0.22 -20.81
C ARG A 92 3.48 0.85 -19.54
N LEU A 93 2.32 1.50 -19.62
CA LEU A 93 1.68 2.10 -18.46
C LEU A 93 1.26 1.04 -17.42
N LEU A 94 0.69 -0.07 -17.90
CA LEU A 94 0.33 -1.20 -17.03
C LEU A 94 1.56 -1.80 -16.34
N GLN A 95 2.64 -2.04 -17.09
CA GLN A 95 3.89 -2.54 -16.49
C GLN A 95 4.48 -1.56 -15.47
N ALA A 96 4.46 -0.26 -15.76
CA ALA A 96 4.93 0.74 -14.81
C ALA A 96 4.10 0.76 -13.51
N GLN A 97 2.78 0.63 -13.62
CA GLN A 97 1.88 0.53 -12.46
C GLN A 97 2.14 -0.73 -11.64
N GLU A 98 2.31 -1.89 -12.28
CA GLU A 98 2.63 -3.14 -11.59
C GLU A 98 3.96 -3.06 -10.81
N ILE A 99 4.98 -2.42 -11.40
CA ILE A 99 6.27 -2.22 -10.74
C ILE A 99 6.10 -1.30 -9.53
N GLU A 100 5.41 -0.17 -9.68
CA GLU A 100 5.17 0.78 -8.59
C GLU A 100 4.37 0.14 -7.44
N GLU A 101 3.32 -0.63 -7.76
CA GLU A 101 2.55 -1.34 -6.75
C GLU A 101 3.39 -2.40 -6.01
N ALA A 102 4.26 -3.13 -6.74
CA ALA A 102 5.15 -4.11 -6.15
C ALA A 102 6.19 -3.46 -5.21
N GLU A 103 6.74 -2.31 -5.59
CA GLU A 103 7.66 -1.54 -4.74
C GLU A 103 6.97 -0.99 -3.49
N ASN A 104 5.77 -0.42 -3.65
CA ASN A 104 4.98 0.10 -2.53
C ASN A 104 4.59 -1.01 -1.54
N ARG A 105 4.24 -2.21 -2.05
CA ARG A 105 3.96 -3.38 -1.22
C ARG A 105 5.19 -3.82 -0.42
N LYS A 106 6.34 -3.94 -1.08
CA LYS A 106 7.60 -4.30 -0.41
C LYS A 106 7.98 -3.29 0.67
N LYS A 107 7.81 -2.00 0.40
CA LYS A 107 8.07 -0.94 1.36
C LYS A 107 7.12 -1.02 2.56
N ALA A 108 5.83 -1.22 2.32
CA ALA A 108 4.85 -1.39 3.40
C ALA A 108 5.13 -2.62 4.27
N GLU A 109 5.53 -3.75 3.67
CA GLU A 109 5.94 -4.95 4.39
C GLU A 109 7.20 -4.72 5.23
N ALA A 110 8.20 -4.02 4.69
CA ALA A 110 9.42 -3.67 5.43
C ALA A 110 9.13 -2.72 6.59
N ASP A 111 8.30 -1.72 6.40
CA ASP A 111 7.89 -0.78 7.45
C ASP A 111 7.08 -1.49 8.54
N GLN A 112 6.20 -2.40 8.16
CA GLN A 112 5.44 -3.24 9.10
C GLN A 112 6.36 -4.15 9.91
N GLN A 113 7.32 -4.80 9.25
CA GLN A 113 8.30 -5.65 9.92
C GLN A 113 9.14 -4.86 10.92
N LYS A 114 9.59 -3.67 10.54
CA LYS A 114 10.34 -2.76 11.42
C LYS A 114 9.52 -2.35 12.65
N LEU A 115 8.24 -2.02 12.46
CA LEU A 115 7.33 -1.69 13.58
C LEU A 115 7.14 -2.88 14.53
N LEU A 116 7.08 -4.11 14.01
CA LEU A 116 6.99 -5.32 14.83
C LEU A 116 8.29 -5.54 15.62
N GLU A 117 9.45 -5.39 14.99
CA GLU A 117 10.75 -5.53 15.64
C GLU A 117 10.96 -4.45 16.74
N GLU A 118 10.57 -3.21 16.47
CA GLU A 118 10.61 -2.13 17.46
C GLU A 118 9.66 -2.38 18.65
N ALA A 119 8.59 -3.16 18.44
CA ALA A 119 7.68 -3.54 19.50
C ALA A 119 8.14 -4.77 20.29
N GLU A 120 9.24 -5.40 19.92
CA GLU A 120 9.77 -6.58 20.57
C GLU A 120 10.98 -6.24 21.47
N THR A 121 11.11 -6.97 22.58
CA THR A 121 12.31 -6.95 23.43
C THR A 121 12.86 -8.35 23.53
N LYS A 122 14.11 -8.53 23.13
CA LYS A 122 14.81 -9.82 23.28
C LYS A 122 15.01 -10.14 24.75
N VAL A 123 14.78 -11.39 25.12
CA VAL A 123 14.90 -11.89 26.50
C VAL A 123 15.76 -13.13 26.57
N ILE A 124 16.28 -13.41 27.78
CA ILE A 124 17.09 -14.60 28.06
C ILE A 124 16.21 -15.58 28.83
N LEU A 125 16.15 -16.83 28.36
CA LEU A 125 15.45 -17.91 29.06
C LEU A 125 16.50 -18.78 29.76
N GLU A 126 16.40 -18.85 31.07
CA GLU A 126 17.23 -19.75 31.92
C GLU A 126 16.30 -20.70 32.71
N GLY A 127 16.13 -21.91 32.21
CA GLY A 127 15.11 -22.83 32.75
C GLY A 127 13.72 -22.20 32.68
N ASN A 128 13.08 -22.00 33.82
CA ASN A 128 11.77 -21.36 33.92
C ASN A 128 11.84 -19.85 34.20
N ARG A 129 13.03 -19.24 34.10
CA ARG A 129 13.26 -17.82 34.37
C ARG A 129 13.29 -17.05 33.10
N LEU A 130 12.57 -15.94 33.05
CA LEU A 130 12.57 -14.99 31.96
C LEU A 130 13.36 -13.75 32.38
N LEU A 131 14.53 -13.55 31.82
CA LEU A 131 15.43 -12.46 32.15
C LEU A 131 15.30 -11.36 31.07
N VAL A 132 15.11 -10.13 31.51
CA VAL A 132 14.75 -9.00 30.65
C VAL A 132 15.77 -7.89 30.82
N PRO A 133 16.34 -7.33 29.74
CA PRO A 133 17.18 -6.14 29.79
C PRO A 133 16.28 -4.93 30.12
N VAL A 134 16.70 -4.16 31.12
CA VAL A 134 15.98 -3.00 31.64
C VAL A 134 16.94 -1.86 31.81
N THR A 135 16.61 -0.69 31.21
CA THR A 135 17.37 0.54 31.39
C THR A 135 16.75 1.38 32.48
N PHE A 136 17.54 1.81 33.44
CA PHE A 136 17.18 2.76 34.47
C PHE A 136 17.92 4.07 34.24
N ASN A 137 17.24 5.17 34.51
CA ASN A 137 17.88 6.48 34.56
C ASN A 137 17.48 7.19 35.86
N ASN A 138 18.46 7.77 36.54
CA ASN A 138 18.24 8.65 37.67
C ASN A 138 19.14 9.86 37.59
N ASN A 139 18.53 11.06 37.49
CA ASN A 139 19.25 12.34 37.40
C ASN A 139 20.34 12.38 36.29
N GLY A 140 20.08 11.70 35.14
CA GLY A 140 20.99 11.65 34.02
C GLY A 140 21.97 10.47 34.05
N LEU A 141 22.12 9.74 35.15
CA LEU A 141 22.85 8.49 35.22
C LEU A 141 22.00 7.39 34.63
N GLU A 142 22.48 6.76 33.58
CA GLU A 142 21.77 5.68 32.88
C GLU A 142 22.58 4.38 32.93
N ILE A 143 21.91 3.31 33.33
CA ILE A 143 22.49 1.97 33.33
C ILE A 143 21.48 0.94 32.80
N GLU A 144 22.00 -0.05 32.09
CA GLU A 144 21.23 -1.22 31.70
C GLU A 144 21.58 -2.40 32.59
N VAL A 145 20.58 -3.10 33.11
CA VAL A 145 20.73 -4.30 33.92
C VAL A 145 19.73 -5.38 33.49
N ILE A 146 20.01 -6.59 33.87
CA ILE A 146 19.11 -7.71 33.64
C ILE A 146 18.23 -7.90 34.86
N LEU A 147 16.91 -7.91 34.68
CA LEU A 147 15.94 -8.23 35.73
C LEU A 147 15.20 -9.53 35.42
N LEU A 148 14.82 -10.26 36.45
CA LEU A 148 13.89 -11.36 36.34
C LEU A 148 12.46 -10.82 36.23
N LEU A 149 11.72 -11.18 35.16
CA LEU A 149 10.30 -10.87 35.05
C LEU A 149 9.54 -11.68 36.10
N ASP A 150 8.92 -10.99 37.04
CA ASP A 150 8.24 -11.58 38.18
C ASP A 150 6.86 -10.97 38.44
N THR A 151 5.81 -11.67 37.99
CA THR A 151 4.41 -11.27 38.24
C THR A 151 3.99 -11.41 39.69
N GLY A 152 4.75 -12.14 40.53
CA GLY A 152 4.55 -12.23 41.97
C GLY A 152 5.11 -11.05 42.73
N ALA A 153 6.04 -10.29 42.18
CA ALA A 153 6.56 -9.09 42.80
C ALA A 153 5.63 -7.89 42.55
N SER A 154 5.19 -7.21 43.62
CA SER A 154 4.30 -6.05 43.51
C SER A 154 4.99 -4.83 42.89
N GLN A 155 6.32 -4.73 43.05
CA GLN A 155 7.12 -3.60 42.61
C GLN A 155 8.42 -4.05 41.92
N ILE A 156 9.03 -3.17 41.18
CA ILE A 156 10.41 -3.33 40.69
C ILE A 156 11.32 -3.43 41.89
N VAL A 157 12.17 -4.45 41.93
CA VAL A 157 13.15 -4.65 42.97
C VAL A 157 14.53 -4.52 42.41
N LEU A 158 15.39 -3.77 43.04
CA LEU A 158 16.82 -3.63 42.69
C LEU A 158 17.69 -4.10 43.83
N ASN A 159 18.80 -4.73 43.51
CA ASN A 159 19.83 -4.98 44.51
C ASN A 159 20.52 -3.64 44.87
N ARG A 160 21.14 -3.63 46.08
CA ARG A 160 21.82 -2.45 46.61
C ARG A 160 22.89 -1.89 45.64
N LYS A 161 23.66 -2.75 45.03
CA LYS A 161 24.74 -2.37 44.13
C LYS A 161 24.24 -1.49 42.95
N VAL A 162 23.10 -1.88 42.36
CA VAL A 162 22.48 -1.11 41.24
C VAL A 162 21.93 0.21 41.77
N ALA A 163 21.29 0.19 42.94
CA ALA A 163 20.77 1.41 43.55
C ALA A 163 21.89 2.44 43.87
N ASP A 164 23.02 1.96 44.34
CA ASP A 164 24.18 2.84 44.63
C ASP A 164 24.81 3.39 43.33
N GLN A 165 24.90 2.59 42.25
CA GLN A 165 25.36 3.05 40.94
C GLN A 165 24.45 4.12 40.31
N LEU A 166 23.17 4.07 40.57
CA LEU A 166 22.18 5.08 40.14
C LEU A 166 22.03 6.25 41.11
N GLU A 167 22.77 6.25 42.23
CA GLU A 167 22.66 7.26 43.28
C GLU A 167 21.21 7.46 43.76
N ILE A 168 20.46 6.34 43.93
CA ILE A 168 19.05 6.39 44.31
C ILE A 168 18.95 6.80 45.77
N ILE A 169 18.29 7.93 46.00
CA ILE A 169 18.02 8.42 47.37
C ILE A 169 16.90 7.60 47.98
N THR A 170 17.15 7.06 49.17
CA THR A 170 16.15 6.36 49.94
C THR A 170 15.12 7.34 50.50
N LEU A 171 13.87 7.18 50.11
CA LEU A 171 12.75 8.02 50.56
C LEU A 171 12.11 7.49 51.85
N LYS A 172 12.08 6.15 51.96
CA LYS A 172 11.43 5.43 53.10
C LYS A 172 12.07 4.07 53.31
N THR A 173 12.16 3.68 54.54
CA THR A 173 12.49 2.27 54.93
C THR A 173 11.25 1.49 55.26
N GLY A 174 11.27 0.20 55.00
CA GLY A 174 10.14 -0.71 55.24
C GLY A 174 10.59 -2.16 55.37
N SER A 175 9.64 -3.07 55.32
CA SER A 175 9.91 -4.49 55.19
C SER A 175 9.04 -5.10 54.13
N ALA A 176 9.55 -6.04 53.37
CA ALA A 176 8.80 -6.84 52.43
C ALA A 176 8.82 -8.31 52.87
N GLN A 177 7.71 -9.01 52.64
CA GLN A 177 7.66 -10.45 52.79
C GLN A 177 8.09 -11.09 51.47
N VAL A 178 9.06 -11.98 51.55
CA VAL A 178 9.55 -12.76 50.39
C VAL A 178 8.87 -14.11 50.31
N ALA A 179 9.00 -14.78 49.18
CA ALA A 179 8.57 -16.16 49.01
C ALA A 179 9.19 -17.03 50.13
N GLY A 180 8.34 -17.81 50.78
CA GLY A 180 8.73 -18.57 52.01
C GLY A 180 8.42 -17.88 53.32
N GLY A 181 7.81 -16.67 53.30
CA GLY A 181 7.27 -16.01 54.49
C GLY A 181 8.27 -15.17 55.30
N ALA A 182 9.55 -15.19 54.99
CA ALA A 182 10.56 -14.37 55.64
C ALA A 182 10.32 -12.91 55.37
N ARG A 183 10.64 -12.03 56.36
CA ARG A 183 10.65 -10.58 56.19
C ARG A 183 12.05 -10.06 56.03
N ILE A 184 12.28 -9.25 55.00
CA ILE A 184 13.56 -8.59 54.73
C ILE A 184 13.39 -7.09 54.88
N SER A 185 14.45 -6.41 55.32
CA SER A 185 14.49 -4.93 55.33
C SER A 185 14.55 -4.42 53.87
N THR A 186 13.75 -3.42 53.58
CA THR A 186 13.69 -2.81 52.25
C THR A 186 13.80 -1.29 52.36
N GLN A 187 14.28 -0.68 51.32
CA GLN A 187 14.26 0.76 51.14
C GLN A 187 13.46 1.06 49.88
N ILE A 188 12.70 2.14 49.91
CA ILE A 188 11.92 2.63 48.77
C ILE A 188 12.64 3.85 48.20
N GLY A 189 12.95 3.84 46.95
CA GLY A 189 13.48 4.98 46.20
C GLY A 189 12.63 5.26 44.94
N LYS A 190 12.99 6.31 44.26
CA LYS A 190 12.46 6.65 42.96
C LYS A 190 13.59 6.80 41.96
N VAL A 191 13.29 6.48 40.71
CA VAL A 191 14.16 6.75 39.55
C VAL A 191 13.43 7.63 38.56
N SER A 192 14.19 8.43 37.81
CA SER A 192 13.60 9.32 36.81
C SER A 192 12.80 8.56 35.77
N TYR A 193 13.33 7.42 35.29
CA TYR A 193 12.54 6.48 34.47
C TYR A 193 13.10 5.05 34.47
N VAL A 194 12.23 4.14 34.08
CA VAL A 194 12.53 2.76 33.73
C VAL A 194 12.11 2.51 32.30
N LYS A 195 12.96 1.90 31.50
CA LYS A 195 12.69 1.55 30.10
C LYS A 195 12.90 0.07 29.84
N VAL A 196 11.93 -0.56 29.19
CA VAL A 196 12.00 -1.98 28.77
C VAL A 196 11.58 -2.04 27.29
N GLY A 197 12.53 -2.21 26.40
CA GLY A 197 12.31 -2.10 24.96
C GLY A 197 11.66 -0.76 24.59
N PRO A 198 10.48 -0.74 23.96
CA PRO A 198 9.82 0.51 23.57
C PRO A 198 9.03 1.18 24.68
N ILE A 199 8.90 0.52 25.84
CA ILE A 199 8.07 1.02 26.95
C ILE A 199 8.92 1.79 27.95
N LYS A 200 8.52 3.01 28.26
CA LYS A 200 9.15 3.89 29.23
C LYS A 200 8.13 4.27 30.30
N MET A 201 8.50 4.12 31.56
CA MET A 201 7.72 4.56 32.74
C MET A 201 8.51 5.61 33.50
N GLU A 202 7.98 6.81 33.60
CA GLU A 202 8.57 7.94 34.34
C GLU A 202 8.24 7.83 35.85
N ASP A 203 9.05 8.48 36.69
CA ASP A 203 8.87 8.57 38.13
C ASP A 203 8.64 7.22 38.83
N ALA A 204 9.38 6.22 38.39
CA ALA A 204 9.18 4.85 38.83
C ALA A 204 9.64 4.64 40.29
N SER A 205 8.75 4.08 41.10
CA SER A 205 9.11 3.62 42.44
C SER A 205 9.80 2.26 42.37
N VAL A 206 10.88 2.10 43.13
CA VAL A 206 11.67 0.87 43.20
C VAL A 206 11.89 0.47 44.66
N LEU A 207 11.85 -0.83 44.95
CA LEU A 207 12.31 -1.41 46.20
C LEU A 207 13.80 -1.76 46.09
N ILE A 208 14.56 -1.35 47.07
CA ILE A 208 15.98 -1.67 47.15
C ILE A 208 16.16 -2.70 48.28
N ILE A 209 16.78 -3.81 47.96
CA ILE A 209 17.07 -4.90 48.91
C ILE A 209 18.56 -5.19 48.95
N PRO A 210 19.10 -5.61 50.10
CA PRO A 210 20.41 -6.22 50.15
C PRO A 210 20.35 -7.53 49.36
N HIS A 211 21.38 -7.84 48.59
CA HIS A 211 21.49 -9.17 48.00
C HIS A 211 22.14 -10.11 49.00
N GLU A 212 21.31 -10.95 49.58
CA GLU A 212 21.75 -11.99 50.54
C GLU A 212 21.46 -13.35 49.87
N GLY A 213 22.50 -14.06 49.46
CA GLY A 213 22.34 -15.38 48.85
C GLY A 213 23.40 -15.72 47.81
N ALA A 214 23.19 -16.83 47.10
CA ALA A 214 24.05 -17.27 46.03
C ALA A 214 24.04 -16.26 44.85
N PRO A 215 25.17 -16.13 44.13
CA PRO A 215 25.24 -15.28 42.93
C PRO A 215 24.13 -15.67 41.93
N VAL A 216 23.45 -14.67 41.37
CA VAL A 216 22.43 -14.82 40.32
C VAL A 216 22.78 -13.90 39.13
N ASN A 217 22.29 -14.26 37.95
CA ASN A 217 22.60 -13.54 36.71
C ASN A 217 21.69 -12.30 36.47
N TYR A 218 20.93 -11.90 37.47
CA TYR A 218 20.04 -10.75 37.39
C TYR A 218 20.20 -9.84 38.62
N SER A 219 19.90 -8.57 38.43
CA SER A 219 20.13 -7.54 39.41
C SER A 219 18.89 -7.13 40.21
N GLY A 220 17.78 -7.85 40.01
CA GLY A 220 16.51 -7.55 40.65
C GLY A 220 15.32 -8.15 39.92
N LEU A 221 14.12 -7.67 40.23
CA LEU A 221 12.86 -8.15 39.71
C LEU A 221 12.12 -7.05 38.92
N LEU A 222 11.57 -7.38 37.77
CA LEU A 222 10.64 -6.52 37.04
C LEU A 222 9.23 -6.85 37.50
N GLY A 223 8.65 -6.05 38.38
CA GLY A 223 7.41 -6.33 39.09
C GLY A 223 6.17 -5.68 38.47
N MET A 224 5.04 -5.93 39.16
CA MET A 224 3.71 -5.55 38.69
C MET A 224 3.46 -4.03 38.59
N ASN A 225 4.17 -3.19 39.35
CA ASN A 225 4.03 -1.74 39.18
C ASN A 225 4.42 -1.28 37.76
N PHE A 226 5.28 -2.02 37.05
CA PHE A 226 5.57 -1.81 35.64
C PHE A 226 4.65 -2.65 34.74
N LEU A 227 4.59 -3.96 34.96
CA LEU A 227 3.95 -4.91 34.08
C LEU A 227 2.44 -4.67 33.88
N LYS A 228 1.74 -4.19 34.91
CA LYS A 228 0.29 -3.90 34.82
C LYS A 228 -0.08 -2.68 33.99
N GLN A 229 0.89 -1.85 33.64
CA GLN A 229 0.64 -0.60 32.88
C GLN A 229 0.63 -0.85 31.37
N VAL A 230 1.02 -2.03 30.93
CA VAL A 230 1.21 -2.37 29.52
C VAL A 230 0.65 -3.75 29.22
N GLU A 231 0.06 -3.90 28.05
CA GLU A 231 -0.26 -5.22 27.55
C GLU A 231 0.96 -5.81 26.86
N TYR A 232 1.25 -7.07 27.16
CA TYR A 232 2.36 -7.78 26.55
C TYR A 232 2.04 -9.26 26.35
N SER A 233 2.77 -9.88 25.44
CA SER A 233 2.78 -11.34 25.26
C SER A 233 4.22 -11.83 25.19
N ILE A 234 4.47 -13.07 25.59
CA ILE A 234 5.79 -13.68 25.58
C ILE A 234 5.80 -14.76 24.50
N ASP A 235 6.71 -14.62 23.54
CA ASP A 235 7.02 -15.65 22.56
C ASP A 235 8.25 -16.43 23.03
N TYR A 236 8.03 -17.59 23.63
CA TYR A 236 9.10 -18.43 24.17
C TYR A 236 9.97 -19.04 23.07
N GLN A 237 9.43 -19.24 21.87
CA GLN A 237 10.22 -19.81 20.76
C GLN A 237 11.18 -18.76 20.20
N LYS A 238 10.69 -17.55 19.97
CA LYS A 238 11.53 -16.44 19.49
C LYS A 238 12.32 -15.77 20.61
N ARG A 239 12.02 -16.06 21.87
CA ARG A 239 12.63 -15.45 23.07
C ARG A 239 12.46 -13.92 23.04
N VAL A 240 11.25 -13.45 22.83
CA VAL A 240 10.91 -12.04 22.84
C VAL A 240 9.67 -11.76 23.65
N ILE A 241 9.61 -10.57 24.24
CA ILE A 241 8.39 -9.95 24.73
C ILE A 241 7.87 -9.04 23.62
N ARG A 242 6.60 -9.20 23.22
CA ARG A 242 5.89 -8.29 22.34
C ARG A 242 5.04 -7.35 23.15
N TRP A 243 5.31 -6.07 23.01
CA TRP A 243 4.58 -5.01 23.70
C TRP A 243 3.46 -4.50 22.79
N LYS A 244 2.25 -4.47 23.32
CA LYS A 244 1.17 -3.75 22.66
C LYS A 244 1.29 -2.28 23.01
N ARG A 245 1.56 -1.44 22.02
CA ARG A 245 1.54 0.01 22.24
C ARG A 245 0.13 0.42 22.67
N PRO A 246 -0.04 1.25 23.73
CA PRO A 246 -1.33 1.85 24.00
C PRO A 246 -1.76 2.60 22.71
N GLN A 247 -2.91 2.23 22.17
CA GLN A 247 -3.48 2.98 21.06
C GLN A 247 -3.65 4.43 21.56
N ARG A 248 -2.96 5.39 20.94
CA ARG A 248 -3.29 6.79 21.17
C ARG A 248 -4.78 6.94 20.89
N PRO A 249 -5.57 7.53 21.81
CA PRO A 249 -6.94 7.87 21.47
C PRO A 249 -6.90 8.70 20.19
N VAL A 250 -7.58 8.23 19.14
CA VAL A 250 -7.81 9.02 17.94
C VAL A 250 -8.55 10.25 18.43
N ALA A 251 -7.92 11.42 18.37
CA ALA A 251 -8.60 12.66 18.67
C ALA A 251 -9.85 12.74 17.80
N PRO A 252 -11.04 13.02 18.35
CA PRO A 252 -12.23 13.18 17.56
C PRO A 252 -11.97 14.26 16.52
N SER A 253 -12.16 13.93 15.26
CA SER A 253 -12.16 14.88 14.15
C SER A 253 -13.19 15.97 14.43
N GLN A 254 -12.72 17.20 14.62
CA GLN A 254 -13.57 18.40 14.72
C GLN A 254 -14.17 18.73 13.35
#